data_8e675d54802c7002b38ed27cd0807970
#
_entry.id   8e675d54802c7002b38ed27cd0807970
#
_cell.length_a   1.000
_cell.length_b   1.000
_cell.length_c   1.000
_cell.angle_alpha   90.00
_cell.angle_beta   90.00
_cell.angle_gamma   90.00
#
_symmetry.space_group_name_H-M   'P 1'
#
loop_
_entity.id
_entity.type
_entity.pdbx_description
1 polymer ?
#
loop_
_entity_poly.entity_id
_entity_poly.type
_entity_poly.pdbx_seq_one_letter_code
_entity_poly.pdbx_strand_id
1 'polypeptide(L)'
;MIVTFKKTHERGYSVTVEGPGIEKVAMDPAPGYHPRLPHDAAHFIVENELGITGAVFGQLAAGGTANTFYPQDARKQRKARKRGKELARASKQDALFSEHAIYAAQSHWENQEFIPDTKIAQRDLDRIAQKFEEFAAAWSKIPVGGAIALEWKHAANTKGPR
;
A
#
# COMPACT_ATOMS: atom_id res chain seq x y z
N MET A 1 -7.89 -2.14 -9.68
CA MET A 1 -6.43 -1.93 -9.75
C MET A 1 -5.74 -3.13 -9.13
N ILE A 2 -4.74 -3.65 -9.79
CA ILE A 2 -3.95 -4.79 -9.30
C ILE A 2 -2.60 -4.28 -8.80
N VAL A 3 -2.20 -4.73 -7.62
CA VAL A 3 -0.91 -4.45 -7.01
C VAL A 3 -0.14 -5.75 -6.88
N THR A 4 1.04 -5.81 -7.47
CA THR A 4 1.89 -7.00 -7.51
C THR A 4 3.16 -6.76 -6.69
N PHE A 5 3.35 -7.59 -5.67
CA PHE A 5 4.55 -7.63 -4.85
C PHE A 5 5.44 -8.76 -5.35
N LYS A 6 6.63 -8.44 -5.85
CA LYS A 6 7.59 -9.42 -6.40
C LYS A 6 8.82 -9.51 -5.50
N LYS A 7 9.19 -10.72 -5.10
CA LYS A 7 10.43 -10.97 -4.36
C LYS A 7 11.62 -10.88 -5.33
N THR A 8 12.46 -9.87 -5.19
CA THR A 8 13.59 -9.61 -6.11
C THR A 8 14.87 -10.29 -5.64
N HIS A 9 15.04 -10.44 -4.34
CA HIS A 9 16.11 -11.20 -3.69
C HIS A 9 15.69 -11.55 -2.25
N GLU A 10 16.55 -12.22 -1.49
CA GLU A 10 16.25 -12.70 -0.13
C GLU A 10 15.64 -11.63 0.79
N ARG A 11 16.13 -10.39 0.70
CA ARG A 11 15.74 -9.27 1.57
C ARG A 11 15.18 -8.08 0.79
N GLY A 12 14.71 -8.32 -0.43
CA GLY A 12 14.22 -7.24 -1.27
C GLY A 12 13.02 -7.60 -2.12
N TYR A 13 12.26 -6.59 -2.47
CA TYR A 13 11.08 -6.72 -3.29
C TYR A 13 10.88 -5.49 -4.17
N SER A 14 9.99 -5.63 -5.12
CA SER A 14 9.45 -4.53 -5.92
C SER A 14 7.93 -4.55 -5.88
N VAL A 15 7.32 -3.41 -6.13
CA VAL A 15 5.87 -3.26 -6.20
C VAL A 15 5.49 -2.67 -7.55
N THR A 16 4.58 -3.32 -8.25
CA THR A 16 4.02 -2.83 -9.52
C THR A 16 2.52 -2.63 -9.37
N VAL A 17 2.03 -1.54 -9.90
CA VAL A 17 0.61 -1.18 -9.86
C VAL A 17 0.12 -0.94 -11.27
N GLU A 18 -0.99 -1.60 -11.64
CA GLU A 18 -1.62 -1.46 -12.94
C GLU A 18 -3.15 -1.63 -12.86
N GLY A 19 -3.86 -1.05 -13.81
CA GLY A 19 -5.31 -1.20 -13.89
C GLY A 19 -5.93 -0.33 -14.97
N PRO A 20 -7.23 -0.50 -15.23
CA PRO A 20 -7.93 0.29 -16.23
C PRO A 20 -7.88 1.78 -15.90
N GLY A 21 -7.51 2.59 -16.89
CA GLY A 21 -7.51 4.05 -16.77
C GLY A 21 -6.40 4.68 -15.93
N ILE A 22 -5.49 3.86 -15.37
CA ILE A 22 -4.32 4.36 -14.65
C ILE A 22 -3.03 3.98 -15.36
N GLU A 23 -2.02 4.81 -15.20
CA GLU A 23 -0.68 4.50 -15.70
C GLU A 23 -0.06 3.36 -14.90
N LYS A 24 0.61 2.44 -15.60
CA LYS A 24 1.42 1.43 -14.92
C LYS A 24 2.60 2.09 -14.23
N VAL A 25 2.70 1.93 -12.92
CA VAL A 25 3.77 2.47 -12.10
C VAL A 25 4.46 1.36 -11.31
N ALA A 26 5.72 1.59 -10.97
CA ALA A 26 6.49 0.65 -10.17
C ALA A 26 7.34 1.38 -9.14
N MET A 27 7.70 0.65 -8.10
CA MET A 27 8.73 0.99 -7.13
C MET A 27 9.70 -0.18 -7.06
N ASP A 28 10.92 0.02 -7.59
CA ASP A 28 11.95 -1.02 -7.69
C ASP A 28 13.35 -0.38 -7.55
N PRO A 29 14.10 -0.72 -6.49
CA PRO A 29 13.70 -1.53 -5.34
C PRO A 29 12.69 -0.82 -4.44
N ALA A 30 11.81 -1.58 -3.80
CA ALA A 30 10.96 -1.06 -2.74
C ALA A 30 11.75 -0.99 -1.41
N PRO A 31 11.63 0.10 -0.63
CA PRO A 31 12.30 0.23 0.66
C PRO A 31 11.59 -0.57 1.75
N GLY A 32 12.28 -0.78 2.87
CA GLY A 32 11.67 -1.34 4.06
C GLY A 32 11.58 -2.87 4.06
N TYR A 33 12.66 -3.52 4.48
CA TYR A 33 12.67 -4.96 4.70
C TYR A 33 11.97 -5.34 6.01
N HIS A 34 11.06 -6.32 5.91
CA HIS A 34 10.54 -7.04 7.06
C HIS A 34 10.54 -8.54 6.71
N PRO A 35 10.94 -9.45 7.64
CA PRO A 35 11.12 -10.87 7.33
C PRO A 35 9.82 -11.59 6.96
N ARG A 36 8.69 -11.15 7.50
CA ARG A 36 7.39 -11.79 7.30
C ARG A 36 6.46 -11.05 6.34
N LEU A 37 6.48 -9.72 6.35
CA LEU A 37 5.51 -8.90 5.63
C LEU A 37 6.20 -7.67 5.03
N PRO A 38 6.32 -7.53 3.70
CA PRO A 38 6.82 -6.31 3.08
C PRO A 38 6.06 -5.07 3.57
N HIS A 39 6.77 -3.98 3.84
CA HIS A 39 6.19 -2.76 4.38
C HIS A 39 5.01 -2.24 3.54
N ASP A 40 5.17 -2.22 2.22
CA ASP A 40 4.11 -1.76 1.32
C ASP A 40 2.91 -2.73 1.26
N ALA A 41 3.10 -4.02 1.56
CA ALA A 41 2.00 -4.95 1.70
C ALA A 41 1.16 -4.66 2.95
N ALA A 42 1.80 -4.23 4.05
CA ALA A 42 1.08 -3.76 5.23
C ALA A 42 0.24 -2.51 4.91
N HIS A 43 0.80 -1.52 4.22
CA HIS A 43 0.06 -0.35 3.73
C HIS A 43 -1.13 -0.76 2.88
N PHE A 44 -0.91 -1.62 1.89
CA PHE A 44 -1.97 -2.07 0.99
C PHE A 44 -3.13 -2.73 1.75
N ILE A 45 -2.82 -3.67 2.63
CA ILE A 45 -3.84 -4.42 3.37
C ILE A 45 -4.65 -3.49 4.28
N VAL A 46 -3.97 -2.63 5.06
CA VAL A 46 -4.64 -1.69 5.96
C VAL A 46 -5.52 -0.71 5.20
N GLU A 47 -4.99 -0.07 4.17
CA GLU A 47 -5.72 0.91 3.38
C GLU A 47 -6.92 0.27 2.67
N ASN A 48 -6.74 -0.95 2.14
CA ASN A 48 -7.79 -1.69 1.45
C ASN A 48 -8.89 -2.18 2.39
N GLU A 49 -8.55 -2.64 3.60
CA GLU A 49 -9.54 -3.12 4.58
C GLU A 49 -10.29 -1.97 5.28
N LEU A 50 -9.64 -0.84 5.51
CA LEU A 50 -10.25 0.34 6.13
C LEU A 50 -10.86 1.34 5.13
N GLY A 51 -10.68 1.13 3.83
CA GLY A 51 -11.17 2.03 2.80
C GLY A 51 -10.48 3.40 2.79
N ILE A 52 -9.18 3.46 3.11
CA ILE A 52 -8.41 4.71 3.14
C ILE A 52 -8.00 5.08 1.71
N THR A 53 -8.81 5.90 1.07
CA THR A 53 -8.63 6.23 -0.37
C THR A 53 -7.73 7.43 -0.63
N GLY A 54 -7.24 8.11 0.38
CA GLY A 54 -6.33 9.26 0.25
C GLY A 54 -4.87 8.96 0.59
N ALA A 55 -4.54 7.75 1.04
CA ALA A 55 -3.18 7.34 1.35
C ALA A 55 -2.47 6.73 0.12
N VAL A 56 -1.46 5.91 0.28
CA VAL A 56 -0.56 5.45 -0.80
C VAL A 56 -1.34 4.83 -1.96
N PHE A 57 -2.07 3.75 -1.71
CA PHE A 57 -2.73 2.98 -2.77
C PHE A 57 -3.98 3.66 -3.33
N GLY A 58 -4.68 4.44 -2.51
CA GLY A 58 -5.76 5.28 -3.00
C GLY A 58 -5.27 6.40 -3.93
N GLN A 59 -4.13 7.02 -3.64
CA GLN A 59 -3.50 8.00 -4.54
C GLN A 59 -3.06 7.36 -5.87
N LEU A 60 -2.52 6.14 -5.84
CA LEU A 60 -2.17 5.37 -7.04
C LEU A 60 -3.42 5.05 -7.87
N ALA A 61 -4.50 4.63 -7.24
CA ALA A 61 -5.78 4.39 -7.90
C ALA A 61 -6.35 5.65 -8.56
N ALA A 62 -6.05 6.84 -8.01
CA ALA A 62 -6.42 8.14 -8.57
C ALA A 62 -5.43 8.67 -9.64
N GLY A 63 -4.45 7.86 -10.06
CA GLY A 63 -3.47 8.21 -11.09
C GLY A 63 -2.29 9.06 -10.59
N GLY A 64 -2.05 9.06 -9.28
CA GLY A 64 -0.87 9.66 -8.65
C GLY A 64 0.32 8.71 -8.62
N THR A 65 1.37 9.13 -7.92
CA THR A 65 2.61 8.36 -7.73
C THR A 65 2.93 8.08 -6.27
N ALA A 66 2.11 8.57 -5.35
CA ALA A 66 2.37 8.56 -3.90
C ALA A 66 3.81 9.00 -3.53
N ASN A 67 4.45 9.79 -4.40
CA ASN A 67 5.84 10.28 -4.34
C ASN A 67 6.94 9.20 -4.42
N THR A 68 6.62 7.93 -4.43
CA THR A 68 7.56 6.81 -4.38
C THR A 68 7.49 5.89 -5.60
N PHE A 69 6.39 5.94 -6.34
CA PHE A 69 6.20 5.15 -7.55
C PHE A 69 6.55 5.96 -8.80
N TYR A 70 7.04 5.26 -9.82
CA TYR A 70 7.43 5.87 -11.09
C TYR A 70 6.69 5.22 -12.25
N PRO A 71 6.12 6.01 -13.19
CA PRO A 71 5.58 5.49 -14.43
C PRO A 71 6.62 4.70 -15.21
N GLN A 72 6.21 3.60 -15.79
CA GLN A 72 7.06 2.81 -16.68
C GLN A 72 7.36 3.57 -18.00
N ASP A 73 6.46 4.45 -18.44
CA ASP A 73 6.71 5.37 -19.55
C ASP A 73 7.30 6.69 -19.03
N ALA A 74 8.57 6.93 -19.32
CA ALA A 74 9.30 8.13 -18.91
C ALA A 74 8.62 9.44 -19.36
N ARG A 75 7.92 9.45 -20.50
CA ARG A 75 7.20 10.63 -21.03
C ARG A 75 6.05 11.06 -20.13
N LYS A 76 5.52 10.15 -19.32
CA LYS A 76 4.38 10.40 -18.43
C LYS A 76 4.80 10.82 -17.02
N GLN A 77 6.07 10.72 -16.68
CA GLN A 77 6.58 10.99 -15.32
C GLN A 77 6.22 12.39 -14.82
N ARG A 78 6.36 13.43 -15.67
CA ARG A 78 6.07 14.82 -15.25
C ARG A 78 4.60 15.01 -14.87
N LYS A 79 3.68 14.45 -15.68
CA LYS A 79 2.23 14.53 -15.42
C LYS A 79 1.85 13.76 -14.16
N ALA A 80 2.36 12.55 -14.01
CA ALA A 80 2.09 11.69 -12.85
C ALA A 80 2.63 12.32 -11.55
N ARG A 81 3.84 12.89 -11.57
CA ARG A 81 4.42 13.62 -10.41
C ARG A 81 3.59 14.85 -10.02
N LYS A 82 3.11 15.63 -11.01
CA LYS A 82 2.23 16.77 -10.73
C LYS A 82 0.95 16.30 -10.05
N ARG A 83 0.30 15.30 -10.63
CA ARG A 83 -0.92 14.71 -10.06
C ARG A 83 -0.67 14.15 -8.65
N GLY A 84 0.43 13.44 -8.43
CA GLY A 84 0.82 12.92 -7.12
C GLY A 84 0.97 14.01 -6.06
N LYS A 85 1.59 15.15 -6.39
CA LYS A 85 1.73 16.29 -5.47
C LYS A 85 0.36 16.91 -5.10
N GLU A 86 -0.55 17.00 -6.05
CA GLU A 86 -1.91 17.53 -5.81
C GLU A 86 -2.68 16.60 -4.86
N LEU A 87 -2.66 15.29 -5.12
CA LEU A 87 -3.31 14.29 -4.28
C LEU A 87 -2.72 14.25 -2.87
N ALA A 88 -1.39 14.24 -2.73
CA ALA A 88 -0.72 14.24 -1.44
C ALA A 88 -1.07 15.48 -0.59
N ARG A 89 -1.20 16.65 -1.20
CA ARG A 89 -1.64 17.87 -0.50
C ARG A 89 -3.09 17.79 -0.02
N ALA A 90 -3.97 17.20 -0.84
CA ALA A 90 -5.38 17.06 -0.53
C ALA A 90 -5.67 16.00 0.55
N SER A 91 -4.76 15.05 0.75
CA SER A 91 -5.01 13.84 1.54
C SER A 91 -4.04 13.64 2.72
N LYS A 92 -3.49 14.71 3.28
CA LYS A 92 -2.52 14.64 4.39
C LYS A 92 -3.06 13.89 5.61
N GLN A 93 -4.35 14.08 5.93
CA GLN A 93 -4.98 13.42 7.08
C GLN A 93 -5.11 11.92 6.87
N ASP A 94 -5.49 11.49 5.67
CA ASP A 94 -5.59 10.07 5.32
C ASP A 94 -4.21 9.39 5.36
N ALA A 95 -3.17 10.07 4.86
CA ALA A 95 -1.81 9.55 4.94
C ALA A 95 -1.34 9.37 6.39
N LEU A 96 -1.58 10.37 7.26
CA LEU A 96 -1.24 10.27 8.67
C LEU A 96 -2.05 9.17 9.38
N PHE A 97 -3.33 9.07 9.08
CA PHE A 97 -4.20 8.03 9.64
C PHE A 97 -3.74 6.64 9.18
N SER A 98 -3.35 6.47 7.91
CA SER A 98 -2.81 5.21 7.39
C SER A 98 -1.56 4.76 8.15
N GLU A 99 -0.59 5.65 8.39
CA GLU A 99 0.61 5.34 9.17
C GLU A 99 0.27 4.87 10.60
N HIS A 100 -0.63 5.57 11.29
CA HIS A 100 -1.07 5.17 12.63
C HIS A 100 -1.83 3.84 12.62
N ALA A 101 -2.66 3.62 11.60
CA ALA A 101 -3.41 2.39 11.44
C ALA A 101 -2.51 1.17 11.19
N ILE A 102 -1.47 1.35 10.38
CA ILE A 102 -0.47 0.30 10.11
C ILE A 102 0.27 -0.06 11.40
N TYR A 103 0.74 0.96 12.14
CA TYR A 103 1.45 0.71 13.40
C TYR A 103 0.55 -0.04 14.40
N ALA A 104 -0.71 0.36 14.55
CA ALA A 104 -1.65 -0.32 15.42
C ALA A 104 -1.93 -1.76 14.99
N ALA A 105 -2.13 -1.96 13.67
CA ALA A 105 -2.41 -3.29 13.12
C ALA A 105 -1.20 -4.23 13.24
N GLN A 106 0.02 -3.74 13.02
CA GLN A 106 1.25 -4.52 13.22
C GLN A 106 1.46 -4.87 14.69
N SER A 107 1.29 -3.90 15.61
CA SER A 107 1.39 -4.14 17.04
C SER A 107 0.38 -5.19 17.50
N HIS A 108 -0.85 -5.13 17.01
CA HIS A 108 -1.88 -6.12 17.30
C HIS A 108 -1.51 -7.52 16.74
N TRP A 109 -1.07 -7.59 15.48
CA TRP A 109 -0.66 -8.85 14.84
C TRP A 109 0.54 -9.52 15.54
N GLU A 110 1.49 -8.73 16.04
CA GLU A 110 2.68 -9.20 16.74
C GLU A 110 2.46 -9.41 18.23
N ASN A 111 1.22 -9.24 18.73
CA ASN A 111 0.86 -9.36 20.15
C ASN A 111 1.72 -8.47 21.05
N GLN A 112 2.03 -7.25 20.62
CA GLN A 112 2.74 -6.28 21.44
C GLN A 112 1.84 -5.78 22.58
N GLU A 113 2.43 -5.53 23.76
CA GLU A 113 1.69 -5.05 24.93
C GLU A 113 1.09 -3.66 24.73
N PHE A 114 1.71 -2.83 23.91
CA PHE A 114 1.25 -1.49 23.59
C PHE A 114 0.63 -1.44 22.20
N ILE A 115 -0.67 -1.23 22.15
CA ILE A 115 -1.40 -0.89 20.95
C ILE A 115 -1.73 0.60 21.03
N PRO A 116 -1.33 1.42 20.05
CA PRO A 116 -1.69 2.83 20.04
C PRO A 116 -3.20 3.02 20.14
N ASP A 117 -3.63 4.02 20.91
CA ASP A 117 -5.04 4.42 20.91
C ASP A 117 -5.40 4.93 19.51
N THR A 118 -6.05 4.06 18.77
CA THR A 118 -6.55 4.36 17.44
C THR A 118 -8.07 4.23 17.45
N LYS A 119 -8.74 5.02 16.64
CA LYS A 119 -10.20 4.93 16.46
C LYS A 119 -10.60 3.71 15.58
N ILE A 120 -9.74 2.68 15.52
CA ILE A 120 -9.98 1.46 14.75
C ILE A 120 -10.69 0.46 15.66
N ALA A 121 -11.82 -0.06 15.20
CA ALA A 121 -12.56 -1.06 15.95
C ALA A 121 -11.74 -2.37 16.07
N GLN A 122 -11.83 -3.05 17.19
CA GLN A 122 -11.11 -4.31 17.45
C GLN A 122 -11.34 -5.33 16.33
N ARG A 123 -12.58 -5.49 15.87
CA ARG A 123 -12.93 -6.38 14.76
C ARG A 123 -12.17 -6.09 13.46
N ASP A 124 -11.82 -4.81 13.22
CA ASP A 124 -11.08 -4.40 12.04
C ASP A 124 -9.59 -4.71 12.19
N LEU A 125 -9.04 -4.52 13.39
CA LEU A 125 -7.68 -4.95 13.73
C LEU A 125 -7.54 -6.47 13.60
N ASP A 126 -8.49 -7.25 14.09
CA ASP A 126 -8.50 -8.72 13.99
C ASP A 126 -8.52 -9.17 12.53
N ARG A 127 -9.36 -8.54 11.70
CA ARG A 127 -9.45 -8.83 10.27
C ARG A 127 -8.16 -8.49 9.53
N ILE A 128 -7.55 -7.35 9.83
CA ILE A 128 -6.27 -6.93 9.25
C ILE A 128 -5.15 -7.89 9.67
N ALA A 129 -5.07 -8.24 10.96
CA ALA A 129 -4.09 -9.20 11.46
C ALA A 129 -4.20 -10.56 10.78
N GLN A 130 -5.42 -11.05 10.55
CA GLN A 130 -5.65 -12.25 9.76
C GLN A 130 -5.11 -12.11 8.32
N LYS A 131 -5.35 -10.97 7.66
CA LYS A 131 -4.83 -10.70 6.31
C LYS A 131 -3.30 -10.60 6.28
N PHE A 132 -2.69 -10.03 7.31
CA PHE A 132 -1.24 -10.01 7.46
C PHE A 132 -0.67 -11.43 7.55
N GLU A 133 -1.29 -12.29 8.36
CA GLU A 133 -0.86 -13.68 8.49
C GLU A 133 -1.03 -14.48 7.20
N GLU A 134 -2.17 -14.33 6.51
CA GLU A 134 -2.42 -14.96 5.21
C GLU A 134 -1.35 -14.55 4.17
N PHE A 135 -1.04 -13.25 4.11
CA PHE A 135 0.00 -12.74 3.20
C PHE A 135 1.38 -13.25 3.60
N ALA A 136 1.75 -13.17 4.87
CA ALA A 136 3.04 -13.61 5.38
C ALA A 136 3.29 -15.10 5.12
N ALA A 137 2.27 -15.93 5.34
CA ALA A 137 2.33 -17.37 5.05
C ALA A 137 2.53 -17.67 3.56
N ALA A 138 1.88 -16.92 2.67
CA ALA A 138 2.08 -17.03 1.23
C ALA A 138 3.47 -16.50 0.81
N TRP A 139 3.86 -15.33 1.34
CA TRP A 139 5.13 -14.69 1.03
C TRP A 139 6.35 -15.55 1.41
N SER A 140 6.27 -16.25 2.52
CA SER A 140 7.35 -17.15 2.98
C SER A 140 7.60 -18.31 2.01
N LYS A 141 6.58 -18.75 1.28
CA LYS A 141 6.63 -19.92 0.38
C LYS A 141 7.08 -19.58 -1.03
N ILE A 142 6.95 -18.32 -1.47
CA ILE A 142 7.37 -17.96 -2.83
C ILE A 142 8.89 -17.83 -2.93
N PRO A 143 9.48 -18.33 -4.03
CA PRO A 143 10.92 -18.18 -4.28
C PRO A 143 11.27 -16.77 -4.71
N VAL A 144 12.56 -16.43 -4.74
CA VAL A 144 13.06 -15.23 -5.42
C VAL A 144 12.61 -15.27 -6.89
N GLY A 145 12.08 -14.15 -7.37
CA GLY A 145 11.42 -14.02 -8.69
C GLY A 145 9.92 -14.30 -8.66
N GLY A 146 9.39 -14.92 -7.61
CA GLY A 146 7.96 -15.11 -7.43
C GLY A 146 7.23 -13.84 -6.99
N ALA A 147 5.90 -13.82 -7.12
CA ALA A 147 5.09 -12.65 -6.82
C ALA A 147 3.72 -13.02 -6.23
N ILE A 148 3.14 -12.07 -5.50
CA ILE A 148 1.75 -12.10 -5.03
C ILE A 148 1.05 -10.87 -5.62
N ALA A 149 -0.11 -11.08 -6.24
CA ALA A 149 -0.96 -10.01 -6.76
C ALA A 149 -2.21 -9.86 -5.89
N LEU A 150 -2.53 -8.63 -5.53
CA LEU A 150 -3.71 -8.27 -4.75
C LEU A 150 -4.57 -7.26 -5.48
N GLU A 151 -5.88 -7.30 -5.26
CA GLU A 151 -6.83 -6.40 -5.88
C GLU A 151 -7.24 -5.27 -4.92
N TRP A 152 -7.14 -4.04 -5.40
CA TRP A 152 -7.67 -2.86 -4.74
C TRP A 152 -9.18 -2.74 -4.99
N LYS A 153 -9.97 -2.75 -3.92
CA LYS A 153 -11.44 -2.88 -3.97
C LYS A 153 -12.19 -1.54 -4.08
N HIS A 154 -11.52 -0.41 -3.90
CA HIS A 154 -12.18 0.87 -3.82
C HIS A 154 -12.11 1.64 -5.13
N ALA A 155 -13.14 2.43 -5.41
CA ALA A 155 -13.12 3.35 -6.53
C ALA A 155 -12.08 4.45 -6.30
N ALA A 156 -11.47 4.93 -7.39
CA ALA A 156 -10.58 6.08 -7.31
C ALA A 156 -11.34 7.30 -6.75
N ASN A 157 -10.79 7.95 -5.74
CA ASN A 157 -11.33 9.23 -5.28
C ASN A 157 -10.98 10.32 -6.31
N THR A 158 -11.85 10.51 -7.30
CA THR A 158 -11.66 11.49 -8.39
C THR A 158 -12.11 12.90 -7.99
N LYS A 159 -12.72 13.05 -6.81
CA LYS A 159 -13.10 14.38 -6.30
C LYS A 159 -11.84 15.07 -5.80
N GLY A 160 -11.32 15.97 -6.63
CA GLY A 160 -10.39 16.99 -6.15
C GLY A 160 -11.05 17.84 -5.05
N PRO A 161 -10.28 18.61 -4.27
CA PRO A 161 -10.83 19.49 -3.25
C PRO A 161 -11.86 20.42 -3.90
N ARG A 162 -13.04 20.52 -3.29
CA ARG A 162 -14.01 21.58 -3.60
C ARG A 162 -13.47 22.91 -3.12
#